data_d24286fb84ee518fbfd381d587f86003
#
_entry.id   d24286fb84ee518fbfd381d587f86003
#
_cell.length_a   1.000
_cell.length_b   1.000
_cell.length_c   1.000
_cell.angle_alpha   90.00
_cell.angle_beta   90.00
_cell.angle_gamma   90.00
#
_symmetry.space_group_name_H-M   'P 1'
#
loop_
_entity.id
_entity.type
_entity.pdbx_description
1 polymer ?
#
loop_
_entity_poly.entity_id
_entity_poly.type
_entity_poly.pdbx_seq_one_letter_code
_entity_poly.pdbx_strand_id
1 'polypeptide(L)'
;MKINHVAIYVNNLEKTKEFYVKYFQAKANEKYHNKNTGLQTYFLSFPDSETRLEIMTRPELSGREDRAMNEGFIHLAFSVGSKEKVDELTERLVKDSFRCLSGPRTTGDGYYESVVEDCEGNLLEITE
;
A
#
# COMPACT_ATOMS: atom_id res chain seq x y z
N MET A 1 6.58 -15.80 16.90
CA MET A 1 5.66 -15.83 15.75
C MET A 1 5.69 -14.43 15.17
N LYS A 2 5.74 -14.27 13.84
CA LYS A 2 5.73 -12.96 13.16
C LYS A 2 4.92 -13.05 11.87
N ILE A 3 4.40 -11.90 11.40
CA ILE A 3 3.79 -11.82 10.07
C ILE A 3 4.92 -11.82 9.05
N ASN A 4 4.95 -12.81 8.15
CA ASN A 4 5.97 -12.91 7.09
C ASN A 4 5.64 -11.97 5.92
N HIS A 5 4.39 -11.97 5.48
CA HIS A 5 3.88 -11.07 4.43
C HIS A 5 2.36 -10.92 4.51
N VAL A 6 1.88 -9.86 3.87
CA VAL A 6 0.47 -9.63 3.54
C VAL A 6 0.36 -9.65 2.01
N ALA A 7 -0.71 -10.22 1.47
CA ALA A 7 -0.91 -10.28 0.02
C ALA A 7 -2.16 -9.49 -0.40
N ILE A 8 -2.04 -8.76 -1.52
CA ILE A 8 -3.16 -8.03 -2.13
C ILE A 8 -3.25 -8.35 -3.63
N TYR A 9 -4.48 -8.45 -4.13
CA TYR A 9 -4.71 -8.47 -5.56
C TYR A 9 -4.80 -7.05 -6.12
N VAL A 10 -4.16 -6.85 -7.28
CA VAL A 10 -4.11 -5.57 -8.00
C VAL A 10 -4.41 -5.79 -9.49
N ASN A 11 -5.01 -4.80 -10.14
CA ASN A 11 -5.31 -4.89 -11.57
C ASN A 11 -4.04 -4.65 -12.41
N ASN A 12 -3.26 -3.64 -12.04
CA ASN A 12 -2.03 -3.31 -12.77
C ASN A 12 -0.79 -3.54 -11.89
N LEU A 13 -0.22 -4.72 -12.02
CA LEU A 13 0.92 -5.18 -11.22
C LEU A 13 2.14 -4.27 -11.32
N GLU A 14 2.49 -3.81 -12.55
CA GLU A 14 3.67 -2.97 -12.77
C GLU A 14 3.47 -1.56 -12.19
N LYS A 15 2.31 -0.96 -12.43
CA LYS A 15 1.98 0.36 -11.88
C LYS A 15 1.98 0.34 -10.35
N THR A 16 1.47 -0.74 -9.75
CA THR A 16 1.45 -0.89 -8.29
C THR A 16 2.86 -1.06 -7.74
N LYS A 17 3.71 -1.88 -8.38
CA LYS A 17 5.12 -1.99 -8.01
C LYS A 17 5.81 -0.63 -8.05
N GLU A 18 5.65 0.12 -9.15
CA GLU A 18 6.26 1.44 -9.31
C GLU A 18 5.78 2.45 -8.25
N PHE A 19 4.50 2.39 -7.88
CA PHE A 19 3.94 3.21 -6.81
C PHE A 19 4.67 2.99 -5.48
N TYR A 20 4.76 1.74 -5.02
CA TYR A 20 5.41 1.43 -3.74
C TYR A 20 6.93 1.68 -3.78
N VAL A 21 7.58 1.44 -4.91
CA VAL A 21 9.01 1.79 -5.08
C VAL A 21 9.21 3.31 -4.97
N LYS A 22 8.38 4.09 -5.65
CA LYS A 22 8.51 5.57 -5.71
C LYS A 22 8.21 6.27 -4.37
N TYR A 23 7.15 5.84 -3.67
CA TYR A 23 6.65 6.57 -2.51
C TYR A 23 7.05 5.95 -1.17
N PHE A 24 7.20 4.63 -1.13
CA PHE A 24 7.44 3.87 0.10
C PHE A 24 8.81 3.19 0.12
N GLN A 25 9.72 3.55 -0.79
CA GLN A 25 11.08 3.02 -0.88
C GLN A 25 11.13 1.48 -0.98
N ALA A 26 10.08 0.87 -1.52
CA ALA A 26 10.01 -0.56 -1.67
C ALA A 26 11.07 -1.08 -2.62
N LYS A 27 11.58 -2.29 -2.34
CA LYS A 27 12.40 -3.08 -3.26
C LYS A 27 11.62 -4.30 -3.69
N ALA A 28 11.40 -4.43 -5.00
CA ALA A 28 10.74 -5.60 -5.58
C ALA A 28 11.76 -6.70 -5.87
N ASN A 29 11.36 -7.96 -5.64
CA ASN A 29 12.10 -9.12 -6.18
C ASN A 29 11.86 -9.27 -7.69
N GLU A 30 12.41 -10.33 -8.27
CA GLU A 30 12.09 -10.73 -9.64
C GLU A 30 10.63 -11.18 -9.74
N LYS A 31 9.97 -10.82 -10.87
CA LYS A 31 8.59 -11.21 -11.13
C LYS A 31 8.47 -12.73 -11.24
N TYR A 32 7.55 -13.29 -10.46
CA TYR A 32 7.08 -14.65 -10.68
C TYR A 32 5.90 -14.64 -11.66
N HIS A 33 5.91 -15.55 -12.62
CA HIS A 33 4.81 -15.75 -13.56
C HIS A 33 4.51 -17.24 -13.71
N ASN A 34 3.32 -17.64 -13.26
CA ASN A 34 2.80 -18.98 -13.51
C ASN A 34 2.05 -19.01 -14.85
N LYS A 35 2.68 -19.61 -15.85
CA LYS A 35 2.13 -19.65 -17.22
C LYS A 35 0.85 -20.49 -17.35
N ASN A 36 0.59 -21.42 -16.43
CA ASN A 36 -0.60 -22.26 -16.47
C ASN A 36 -1.84 -21.54 -15.93
N THR A 37 -1.67 -20.69 -14.90
CA THR A 37 -2.76 -19.98 -14.22
C THR A 37 -2.83 -18.52 -14.59
N GLY A 38 -1.79 -17.96 -15.23
CA GLY A 38 -1.68 -16.52 -15.48
C GLY A 38 -1.36 -15.68 -14.24
N LEU A 39 -1.19 -16.31 -13.07
CA LEU A 39 -0.81 -15.62 -11.84
C LEU A 39 0.57 -14.96 -12.01
N GLN A 40 0.66 -13.67 -11.67
CA GLN A 40 1.91 -12.93 -11.60
C GLN A 40 2.03 -12.25 -10.24
N THR A 41 3.25 -12.25 -9.67
CA THR A 41 3.47 -11.66 -8.35
C THR A 41 4.82 -10.96 -8.25
N TYR A 42 4.88 -9.95 -7.34
CA TYR A 42 6.08 -9.40 -6.77
C TYR A 42 6.00 -9.43 -5.25
N PHE A 43 7.12 -9.70 -4.60
CA PHE A 43 7.31 -9.40 -3.18
C PHE A 43 8.02 -8.06 -3.04
N LEU A 44 7.39 -7.17 -2.29
CA LEU A 44 7.93 -5.86 -1.94
C LEU A 44 8.46 -5.89 -0.52
N SER A 45 9.72 -5.55 -0.35
CA SER A 45 10.36 -5.36 0.95
C SER A 45 10.57 -3.88 1.22
N PHE A 46 10.47 -3.47 2.47
CA PHE A 46 10.58 -2.07 2.90
C PHE A 46 11.78 -1.89 3.83
N PRO A 47 12.38 -0.69 3.88
CA PRO A 47 13.41 -0.39 4.87
C PRO A 47 12.89 -0.68 6.29
N ASP A 48 13.74 -1.25 7.14
CA ASP A 48 13.46 -1.50 8.56
C ASP A 48 12.26 -2.40 8.86
N SER A 49 11.74 -3.13 7.86
CA SER A 49 10.63 -4.07 8.01
C SER A 49 11.02 -5.49 7.61
N GLU A 50 10.69 -6.46 8.45
CA GLU A 50 10.78 -7.87 8.09
C GLU A 50 9.52 -8.36 7.36
N THR A 51 8.38 -7.68 7.54
CA THR A 51 7.12 -7.99 6.87
C THR A 51 7.13 -7.44 5.46
N ARG A 52 6.78 -8.28 4.49
CA ARG A 52 6.71 -7.93 3.07
C ARG A 52 5.27 -7.73 2.62
N LEU A 53 5.09 -7.00 1.54
CA LEU A 53 3.84 -6.94 0.80
C LEU A 53 3.97 -7.77 -0.49
N GLU A 54 3.13 -8.79 -0.68
CA GLU A 54 3.01 -9.50 -1.94
C GLU A 54 1.90 -8.84 -2.77
N ILE A 55 2.27 -8.29 -3.91
CA ILE A 55 1.31 -7.78 -4.89
C ILE A 55 1.11 -8.82 -5.99
N MET A 56 -0.14 -9.12 -6.31
CA MET A 56 -0.50 -10.23 -7.18
C MET A 56 -1.54 -9.80 -8.21
N THR A 57 -1.48 -10.37 -9.41
CA THR A 57 -2.56 -10.25 -10.40
C THR A 57 -2.80 -11.57 -11.08
N ARG A 58 -4.04 -11.76 -11.61
CA ARG A 58 -4.43 -12.92 -12.41
C ARG A 58 -5.61 -12.56 -13.31
N PRO A 59 -5.85 -13.32 -14.40
CA PRO A 59 -6.87 -12.97 -15.40
C PRO A 59 -8.30 -12.86 -14.87
N GLU A 60 -8.66 -13.65 -13.84
CA GLU A 60 -10.04 -13.77 -13.36
C GLU A 60 -10.39 -12.80 -12.21
N LEU A 61 -9.58 -11.75 -11.99
CA LEU A 61 -9.89 -10.78 -10.94
C LEU A 61 -11.16 -10.01 -11.27
N SER A 62 -12.11 -10.01 -10.33
CA SER A 62 -13.25 -9.11 -10.32
C SER A 62 -12.94 -7.87 -9.47
N GLY A 63 -13.49 -6.73 -9.88
CA GLY A 63 -13.35 -5.50 -9.10
C GLY A 63 -13.98 -5.62 -7.70
N ARG A 64 -13.45 -4.86 -6.75
CA ARG A 64 -14.10 -4.65 -5.45
C ARG A 64 -15.15 -3.57 -5.58
N GLU A 65 -16.32 -3.82 -5.04
CA GLU A 65 -17.31 -2.78 -4.80
C GLU A 65 -16.92 -1.95 -3.58
N ASP A 66 -17.44 -1.41 -2.75
CA ASP A 66 -17.03 -0.51 -1.67
C ASP A 66 -15.98 -1.15 -0.71
N ARG A 67 -14.84 -0.46 -0.48
CA ARG A 67 -13.75 -0.96 0.39
C ARG A 67 -13.81 -0.42 1.82
N ALA A 68 -14.43 0.74 2.01
CA ALA A 68 -14.35 1.46 3.28
C ALA A 68 -15.31 0.95 4.35
N MET A 69 -16.39 0.25 3.96
CA MET A 69 -17.47 -0.15 4.85
C MET A 69 -17.70 -1.66 4.91
N ASN A 70 -16.80 -2.45 4.35
CA ASN A 70 -16.89 -3.92 4.39
C ASN A 70 -16.06 -4.49 5.55
N GLU A 71 -16.53 -5.57 6.14
CA GLU A 71 -15.75 -6.34 7.10
C GLU A 71 -14.46 -6.87 6.46
N GLY A 72 -13.37 -6.95 7.24
CA GLY A 72 -12.09 -7.47 6.84
C GLY A 72 -10.96 -6.44 6.92
N PHE A 73 -9.94 -6.57 6.07
CA PHE A 73 -8.82 -5.64 6.04
C PHE A 73 -9.26 -4.27 5.52
N ILE A 74 -8.97 -3.22 6.28
CA ILE A 74 -9.31 -1.84 5.94
C ILE A 74 -8.13 -1.12 5.29
N HIS A 75 -6.95 -1.12 5.88
CA HIS A 75 -5.76 -0.42 5.40
C HIS A 75 -4.46 -1.16 5.73
N LEU A 76 -3.38 -0.71 5.09
CA LEU A 76 -2.00 -0.96 5.50
C LEU A 76 -1.46 0.33 6.14
N ALA A 77 -0.84 0.22 7.33
CA ALA A 77 -0.21 1.35 7.97
C ALA A 77 1.32 1.32 7.75
N PHE A 78 1.88 2.48 7.39
CA PHE A 78 3.31 2.69 7.21
C PHE A 78 3.80 3.75 8.19
N SER A 79 4.66 3.36 9.15
CA SER A 79 5.36 4.31 9.99
C SER A 79 6.52 4.94 9.21
N VAL A 80 6.55 6.25 9.15
CA VAL A 80 7.59 7.03 8.46
C VAL A 80 8.56 7.72 9.43
N GLY A 81 8.28 7.62 10.74
CA GLY A 81 9.20 7.95 11.83
C GLY A 81 9.20 9.41 12.29
N SER A 82 8.39 10.30 11.68
CA SER A 82 8.15 11.66 12.24
C SER A 82 6.93 12.32 11.58
N LYS A 83 6.37 13.33 12.27
CA LYS A 83 5.24 14.14 11.76
C LYS A 83 5.59 14.86 10.46
N GLU A 84 6.79 15.41 10.36
CA GLU A 84 7.28 16.11 9.16
C GLU A 84 7.27 15.16 7.95
N LYS A 85 7.68 13.90 8.14
CA LYS A 85 7.65 12.90 7.06
C LYS A 85 6.23 12.45 6.69
N VAL A 86 5.29 12.44 7.65
CA VAL A 86 3.85 12.23 7.36
C VAL A 86 3.36 13.34 6.44
N ASP A 87 3.64 14.61 6.80
CA ASP A 87 3.24 15.77 6.01
C ASP A 87 3.86 15.73 4.60
N GLU A 88 5.18 15.58 4.52
CA GLU A 88 5.93 15.55 3.25
C GLU A 88 5.43 14.45 2.29
N LEU A 89 5.22 13.23 2.79
CA LEU A 89 4.76 12.13 1.96
C LEU A 89 3.31 12.33 1.53
N THR A 90 2.45 12.81 2.43
CA THR A 90 1.05 13.10 2.12
C THR A 90 0.94 14.20 1.06
N GLU A 91 1.65 15.32 1.22
CA GLU A 91 1.69 16.40 0.23
C GLU A 91 2.19 15.94 -1.13
N ARG A 92 3.24 15.11 -1.15
CA ARG A 92 3.79 14.56 -2.39
C ARG A 92 2.76 13.69 -3.12
N LEU A 93 2.04 12.83 -2.41
CA LEU A 93 0.99 11.98 -2.97
C LEU A 93 -0.17 12.82 -3.53
N VAL A 94 -0.63 13.81 -2.77
CA VAL A 94 -1.69 14.74 -3.21
C VAL A 94 -1.26 15.52 -4.45
N LYS A 95 -0.04 16.02 -4.49
CA LYS A 95 0.53 16.71 -5.66
C LYS A 95 0.58 15.82 -6.91
N ASP A 96 0.85 14.54 -6.73
CA ASP A 96 0.85 13.54 -7.79
C ASP A 96 -0.56 12.96 -8.08
N SER A 97 -1.62 13.64 -7.58
CA SER A 97 -3.05 13.35 -7.81
C SER A 97 -3.58 12.08 -7.15
N PHE A 98 -2.92 11.59 -6.09
CA PHE A 98 -3.50 10.55 -5.25
C PHE A 98 -4.47 11.16 -4.24
N ARG A 99 -5.53 10.41 -3.94
CA ARG A 99 -6.57 10.89 -3.05
C ARG A 99 -6.14 10.79 -1.60
N CYS A 100 -6.23 11.89 -0.86
CA CYS A 100 -6.13 11.93 0.59
C CYS A 100 -7.56 11.99 1.17
N LEU A 101 -7.91 11.02 2.00
CA LEU A 101 -9.24 10.92 2.60
C LEU A 101 -9.29 11.64 3.94
N SER A 102 -8.16 11.66 4.66
CA SER A 102 -8.10 12.25 6.01
C SER A 102 -6.68 12.67 6.36
N GLY A 103 -6.53 13.75 7.10
CA GLY A 103 -5.27 14.22 7.64
C GLY A 103 -4.37 15.01 6.69
N PRO A 104 -3.09 15.24 7.06
CA PRO A 104 -2.48 14.87 8.34
C PRO A 104 -3.16 15.51 9.56
N ARG A 105 -3.32 14.73 10.63
CA ARG A 105 -3.94 15.17 11.87
C ARG A 105 -3.52 14.28 13.04
N THR A 106 -3.67 14.80 14.27
CA THR A 106 -3.59 13.95 15.46
C THR A 106 -4.96 13.30 15.69
N THR A 107 -4.97 11.99 15.82
CA THR A 107 -6.18 11.19 16.11
C THR A 107 -6.56 11.25 17.58
N GLY A 108 -7.76 10.78 17.92
CA GLY A 108 -8.24 10.75 19.31
C GLY A 108 -7.44 9.85 20.24
N ASP A 109 -6.71 8.87 19.71
CA ASP A 109 -5.79 7.97 20.42
C ASP A 109 -4.32 8.44 20.39
N GLY A 110 -4.07 9.61 19.77
CA GLY A 110 -2.81 10.33 19.88
C GLY A 110 -1.80 10.13 18.77
N TYR A 111 -2.12 9.32 17.74
CA TYR A 111 -1.25 9.15 16.56
C TYR A 111 -1.34 10.36 15.62
N TYR A 112 -0.22 10.73 15.02
CA TYR A 112 -0.20 11.70 13.94
C TYR A 112 -0.13 10.98 12.60
N GLU A 113 -1.19 11.12 11.81
CA GLU A 113 -1.36 10.30 10.62
C GLU A 113 -2.18 10.96 9.52
N SER A 114 -2.08 10.41 8.33
CA SER A 114 -2.99 10.63 7.20
C SER A 114 -3.48 9.33 6.61
N VAL A 115 -4.60 9.36 5.92
CA VAL A 115 -5.14 8.24 5.15
C VAL A 115 -5.22 8.63 3.68
N VAL A 116 -4.53 7.88 2.82
CA VAL A 116 -4.47 8.10 1.38
C VAL A 116 -4.88 6.83 0.62
N GLU A 117 -5.19 6.95 -0.66
CA GLU A 117 -5.36 5.80 -1.55
C GLU A 117 -4.07 5.52 -2.34
N ASP A 118 -3.74 4.24 -2.52
CA ASP A 118 -2.74 3.84 -3.49
C ASP A 118 -3.29 3.92 -4.94
N CYS A 119 -2.49 3.53 -5.93
CA CYS A 119 -2.89 3.58 -7.33
C CYS A 119 -3.99 2.57 -7.74
N GLU A 120 -4.37 1.68 -6.84
CA GLU A 120 -5.46 0.70 -6.99
C GLU A 120 -6.65 0.99 -6.05
N GLY A 121 -6.61 2.14 -5.34
CA GLY A 121 -7.63 2.56 -4.38
C GLY A 121 -7.60 1.77 -3.06
N ASN A 122 -6.50 1.11 -2.71
CA ASN A 122 -6.34 0.56 -1.37
C ASN A 122 -6.02 1.67 -0.39
N LEU A 123 -6.60 1.58 0.82
CA LEU A 123 -6.33 2.57 1.85
C LEU A 123 -4.96 2.32 2.48
N LEU A 124 -4.18 3.38 2.57
CA LEU A 124 -2.89 3.42 3.24
C LEU A 124 -2.95 4.47 4.35
N GLU A 125 -2.53 4.08 5.55
CA GLU A 125 -2.28 5.00 6.64
C GLU A 125 -0.80 5.34 6.67
N ILE A 126 -0.47 6.62 6.73
CA ILE A 126 0.90 7.12 6.88
C ILE A 126 0.97 7.70 8.29
N THR A 127 1.78 7.09 9.15
CA THR A 127 1.88 7.45 10.58
C THR A 127 3.33 7.72 10.99
N GLU A 128 3.51 8.47 12.10
CA GLU A 128 4.84 8.69 12.71
C GLU A 128 5.42 7.45 13.39
#